data_7b9361624a07a52ef931727266128963
#
_entry.id   7b9361624a07a52ef931727266128963
#
_cell.length_a   1.000
_cell.length_b   1.000
_cell.length_c   1.000
_cell.angle_alpha   90.00
_cell.angle_beta   90.00
_cell.angle_gamma   90.00
#
_symmetry.space_group_name_H-M   'P 1'
#
loop_
_entity.id
_entity.type
_entity.pdbx_description
1 polymer ?
#
loop_
_entity_poly.entity_id
_entity_poly.type
_entity_poly.pdbx_seq_one_letter_code
_entity_poly.pdbx_strand_id
1 'polypeptide(L)'
;MRVLRFPIDVVFKGTAYAVLNYLIHKPTPLDEERTWQFITGPESGLRRWLREAWPPSWLRRILLRAKQFQDAALGIQEHYDVSNEFYKLFLDPKFMFYSCADHIRGDETLIEAQTNKANHILGLLDPKPGEKIAELGCGWASMLRHVEQHTGDRAGLEGFTLSKEQAAYIKENFGYKVRLENFVEAEYPKEYYDRMYSVAAWEAIRPQENPIILKKVYDALKPGGRFVMHFFCRLTPKLPAAIMVSQLFFPGHVPASYPELCKEFERAGFRITHTSCHDYRTTLRQWFDAMVAKKEEAIRLVGIETYNRYVVFFAASYKYFDDRTGVLFRFCLKKPPIV
;
A
#
# COMPACT_ATOMS: atom_id res chain seq x y z
N MET A 1 -25.20 1.65 -21.86
CA MET A 1 -23.78 1.91 -22.16
C MET A 1 -22.79 0.96 -21.46
N ARG A 2 -23.00 0.53 -20.20
CA ARG A 2 -22.05 -0.34 -19.45
C ARG A 2 -21.95 -1.76 -19.99
N VAL A 3 -23.04 -2.37 -20.50
CA VAL A 3 -23.02 -3.72 -21.11
C VAL A 3 -22.17 -3.78 -22.38
N LEU A 4 -22.08 -2.68 -23.14
CA LEU A 4 -21.26 -2.58 -24.35
C LEU A 4 -19.76 -2.45 -24.08
N ARG A 5 -19.35 -2.07 -22.86
CA ARG A 5 -17.92 -1.98 -22.46
C ARG A 5 -17.32 -3.34 -22.09
N PHE A 6 -18.13 -4.29 -21.62
CA PHE A 6 -17.63 -5.60 -21.18
C PHE A 6 -16.79 -6.33 -22.25
N PRO A 7 -17.24 -6.47 -23.51
CA PRO A 7 -16.40 -7.10 -24.55
C PRO A 7 -15.11 -6.34 -24.83
N ILE A 8 -15.15 -5.01 -24.78
CA ILE A 8 -13.97 -4.16 -25.01
C ILE A 8 -12.97 -4.35 -23.86
N ASP A 9 -13.43 -4.37 -22.60
CA ASP A 9 -12.58 -4.61 -21.45
C ASP A 9 -11.96 -6.00 -21.48
N VAL A 10 -12.70 -7.04 -21.92
CA VAL A 10 -12.15 -8.40 -22.10
C VAL A 10 -11.00 -8.39 -23.09
N VAL A 11 -11.17 -7.74 -24.25
CA VAL A 11 -10.17 -7.70 -25.33
C VAL A 11 -8.92 -6.92 -24.90
N PHE A 12 -9.09 -5.75 -24.28
CA PHE A 12 -7.97 -4.84 -24.00
C PHE A 12 -7.39 -4.99 -22.59
N LYS A 13 -8.20 -5.35 -21.58
CA LYS A 13 -7.78 -5.38 -20.18
C LYS A 13 -7.81 -6.76 -19.55
N GLY A 14 -8.38 -7.74 -20.24
CA GLY A 14 -8.46 -9.14 -19.81
C GLY A 14 -9.77 -9.51 -19.12
N THR A 15 -10.07 -10.80 -19.13
CA THR A 15 -11.32 -11.34 -18.60
C THR A 15 -11.52 -11.04 -17.11
N ALA A 16 -10.45 -11.19 -16.31
CA ALA A 16 -10.52 -10.92 -14.86
C ALA A 16 -10.91 -9.46 -14.60
N TYR A 17 -10.27 -8.50 -15.28
CA TYR A 17 -10.64 -7.08 -15.18
C TYR A 17 -12.11 -6.86 -15.49
N ALA A 18 -12.58 -7.37 -16.64
CA ALA A 18 -13.95 -7.14 -17.09
C ALA A 18 -15.01 -7.72 -16.11
N VAL A 19 -14.76 -8.93 -15.59
CA VAL A 19 -15.65 -9.57 -14.63
C VAL A 19 -15.69 -8.80 -13.31
N LEU A 20 -14.54 -8.44 -12.75
CA LEU A 20 -14.48 -7.70 -11.48
C LEU A 20 -15.06 -6.29 -11.62
N ASN A 21 -14.80 -5.61 -12.73
CA ASN A 21 -15.42 -4.32 -13.04
C ASN A 21 -16.95 -4.42 -13.11
N TYR A 22 -17.47 -5.50 -13.73
CA TYR A 22 -18.91 -5.75 -13.75
C TYR A 22 -19.49 -5.96 -12.34
N LEU A 23 -18.81 -6.74 -11.49
CA LEU A 23 -19.23 -6.99 -10.11
C LEU A 23 -19.30 -5.70 -9.28
N ILE A 24 -18.28 -4.85 -9.38
CA ILE A 24 -18.22 -3.56 -8.67
C ILE A 24 -19.46 -2.71 -8.98
N HIS A 25 -19.86 -2.65 -10.23
CA HIS A 25 -20.94 -1.77 -10.69
C HIS A 25 -22.34 -2.40 -10.64
N LYS A 26 -22.53 -3.53 -9.95
CA LYS A 26 -23.90 -4.06 -9.73
C LYS A 26 -24.71 -3.07 -8.89
N PRO A 27 -26.00 -2.90 -9.21
CA PRO A 27 -26.89 -1.99 -8.47
C PRO A 27 -27.32 -2.53 -7.10
N THR A 28 -27.00 -3.79 -6.81
CA THR A 28 -27.30 -4.46 -5.56
C THR A 28 -26.02 -4.86 -4.84
N PRO A 29 -26.05 -4.94 -3.49
CA PRO A 29 -24.92 -5.49 -2.75
C PRO A 29 -24.57 -6.90 -3.23
N LEU A 30 -23.28 -7.19 -3.29
CA LEU A 30 -22.79 -8.54 -3.60
C LEU A 30 -23.10 -9.50 -2.46
N ASP A 31 -23.23 -10.79 -2.79
CA ASP A 31 -23.04 -11.87 -1.83
C ASP A 31 -21.55 -11.98 -1.55
N GLU A 32 -21.14 -11.60 -0.36
CA GLU A 32 -19.75 -11.37 0.00
C GLU A 32 -18.94 -12.66 0.00
N GLU A 33 -19.44 -13.70 0.68
CA GLU A 33 -18.71 -14.96 0.80
C GLU A 33 -18.67 -15.70 -0.54
N ARG A 34 -19.75 -15.67 -1.31
CA ARG A 34 -19.76 -16.25 -2.66
C ARG A 34 -18.80 -15.50 -3.58
N THR A 35 -18.71 -14.17 -3.46
CA THR A 35 -17.78 -13.34 -4.24
C THR A 35 -16.35 -13.64 -3.83
N TRP A 36 -16.09 -13.77 -2.52
CA TRP A 36 -14.80 -14.17 -1.99
C TRP A 36 -14.36 -15.51 -2.57
N GLN A 37 -15.19 -16.56 -2.44
CA GLN A 37 -14.90 -17.90 -2.95
C GLN A 37 -14.72 -17.92 -4.48
N PHE A 38 -15.49 -17.14 -5.22
CA PHE A 38 -15.36 -17.02 -6.67
C PHE A 38 -13.99 -16.45 -7.08
N ILE A 39 -13.48 -15.46 -6.33
CA ILE A 39 -12.21 -14.78 -6.64
C ILE A 39 -11.02 -15.58 -6.10
N THR A 40 -11.08 -16.07 -4.86
CA THR A 40 -9.96 -16.70 -4.16
C THR A 40 -9.89 -18.21 -4.33
N GLY A 41 -10.99 -18.84 -4.73
CA GLY A 41 -11.11 -20.28 -4.84
C GLY A 41 -10.17 -20.92 -5.87
N PRO A 42 -10.14 -22.27 -5.90
CA PRO A 42 -9.27 -23.01 -6.80
C PRO A 42 -9.62 -22.72 -8.27
N GLU A 43 -8.60 -22.50 -9.06
CA GLU A 43 -8.71 -22.18 -10.47
C GLU A 43 -8.15 -23.33 -11.31
N SER A 44 -8.88 -23.75 -12.36
CA SER A 44 -8.37 -24.75 -13.31
C SER A 44 -7.12 -24.22 -14.02
N GLY A 45 -6.18 -25.11 -14.39
CA GLY A 45 -4.99 -24.74 -15.11
C GLY A 45 -5.25 -23.94 -16.39
N LEU A 46 -6.33 -24.29 -17.11
CA LEU A 46 -6.77 -23.57 -18.33
C LEU A 46 -7.23 -22.14 -17.99
N ARG A 47 -8.03 -21.94 -16.94
CA ARG A 47 -8.47 -20.60 -16.51
C ARG A 47 -7.30 -19.75 -16.10
N ARG A 48 -6.36 -20.31 -15.32
CA ARG A 48 -5.14 -19.65 -14.90
C ARG A 48 -4.30 -19.25 -16.12
N TRP A 49 -4.11 -20.15 -17.07
CA TRP A 49 -3.36 -19.87 -18.31
C TRP A 49 -4.01 -18.74 -19.12
N LEU A 50 -5.33 -18.78 -19.34
CA LEU A 50 -6.06 -17.73 -20.05
C LEU A 50 -5.94 -16.36 -19.34
N ARG A 51 -6.06 -16.35 -18.01
CA ARG A 51 -5.91 -15.14 -17.20
C ARG A 51 -4.49 -14.55 -17.31
N GLU A 52 -3.46 -15.37 -17.29
CA GLU A 52 -2.07 -14.91 -17.35
C GLU A 52 -1.62 -14.56 -18.78
N ALA A 53 -2.14 -15.27 -19.80
CA ALA A 53 -1.74 -15.06 -21.18
C ALA A 53 -2.25 -13.75 -21.77
N TRP A 54 -3.43 -13.29 -21.34
CA TRP A 54 -4.06 -12.11 -21.95
C TRP A 54 -4.39 -11.00 -20.95
N PRO A 55 -4.15 -9.72 -21.29
CA PRO A 55 -3.36 -9.26 -22.43
C PRO A 55 -1.86 -9.61 -22.27
N PRO A 56 -1.10 -9.81 -23.32
CA PRO A 56 0.32 -10.16 -23.23
C PRO A 56 1.16 -9.01 -22.63
N SER A 57 2.30 -9.33 -22.01
CA SER A 57 3.11 -8.39 -21.21
C SER A 57 3.50 -7.11 -21.97
N TRP A 58 3.76 -7.20 -23.29
CA TRP A 58 4.08 -6.03 -24.12
C TRP A 58 2.87 -5.10 -24.27
N LEU A 59 1.67 -5.67 -24.44
CA LEU A 59 0.43 -4.89 -24.55
C LEU A 59 0.07 -4.24 -23.21
N ARG A 60 0.26 -4.95 -22.09
CA ARG A 60 0.09 -4.37 -20.74
C ARG A 60 0.96 -3.12 -20.54
N ARG A 61 2.22 -3.16 -21.01
CA ARG A 61 3.12 -2.00 -20.94
C ARG A 61 2.63 -0.81 -21.76
N ILE A 62 2.02 -1.06 -22.92
CA ILE A 62 1.45 0.00 -23.76
C ILE A 62 0.21 0.59 -23.10
N LEU A 63 -0.70 -0.26 -22.59
CA LEU A 63 -1.93 0.16 -21.95
C LEU A 63 -1.65 0.99 -20.69
N LEU A 64 -0.68 0.59 -19.87
CA LEU A 64 -0.29 1.32 -18.67
C LEU A 64 0.36 2.69 -18.95
N ARG A 65 0.78 2.95 -20.21
CA ARG A 65 1.25 4.28 -20.65
C ARG A 65 0.12 5.19 -21.10
N ALA A 66 -1.10 4.68 -21.23
CA ALA A 66 -2.23 5.50 -21.63
C ALA A 66 -2.52 6.55 -20.53
N LYS A 67 -2.92 7.77 -20.94
CA LYS A 67 -3.12 8.94 -20.07
C LYS A 67 -4.01 8.65 -18.85
N GLN A 68 -5.04 7.79 -19.02
CA GLN A 68 -5.94 7.36 -17.95
C GLN A 68 -5.28 6.57 -16.81
N PHE A 69 -4.05 6.08 -16.99
CA PHE A 69 -3.27 5.35 -15.99
C PHE A 69 -2.01 6.12 -15.56
N GLN A 70 -1.88 7.39 -15.92
CA GLN A 70 -0.68 8.18 -15.58
C GLN A 70 -0.82 9.01 -14.31
N ASP A 71 -2.04 9.22 -13.82
CA ASP A 71 -2.31 10.00 -12.60
C ASP A 71 -2.45 9.09 -11.37
N ALA A 72 -1.36 8.41 -11.01
CA ALA A 72 -1.32 7.56 -9.81
C ALA A 72 -1.64 8.36 -8.53
N ALA A 73 -1.22 9.63 -8.45
CA ALA A 73 -1.51 10.50 -7.30
C ALA A 73 -3.00 10.77 -7.14
N LEU A 74 -3.74 11.04 -8.23
CA LEU A 74 -5.19 11.21 -8.20
C LEU A 74 -5.91 9.91 -7.85
N GLY A 75 -5.47 8.77 -8.39
CA GLY A 75 -6.05 7.46 -8.05
C GLY A 75 -5.87 7.07 -6.59
N ILE A 76 -4.75 7.48 -5.98
CA ILE A 76 -4.50 7.31 -4.54
C ILE A 76 -5.43 8.22 -3.74
N GLN A 77 -5.52 9.49 -4.12
CA GLN A 77 -6.40 10.44 -3.45
C GLN A 77 -7.85 9.96 -3.49
N GLU A 78 -8.37 9.54 -4.65
CA GLU A 78 -9.72 8.99 -4.79
C GLU A 78 -9.96 7.73 -3.94
N HIS A 79 -8.95 6.88 -3.75
CA HIS A 79 -9.06 5.69 -2.91
C HIS A 79 -9.12 6.03 -1.41
N TYR A 80 -8.36 7.05 -0.97
CA TYR A 80 -8.28 7.46 0.44
C TYR A 80 -9.28 8.56 0.82
N ASP A 81 -9.92 9.25 -0.12
CA ASP A 81 -10.97 10.25 0.13
C ASP A 81 -12.34 9.60 0.46
N VAL A 82 -12.37 8.31 0.71
CA VAL A 82 -13.48 7.64 1.40
C VAL A 82 -13.45 8.04 2.87
N SER A 83 -14.62 8.29 3.49
CA SER A 83 -14.70 8.87 4.84
C SER A 83 -13.91 8.08 5.91
N ASN A 84 -13.32 8.79 6.86
CA ASN A 84 -12.64 8.17 8.02
C ASN A 84 -13.55 7.20 8.78
N GLU A 85 -14.86 7.49 8.85
CA GLU A 85 -15.85 6.62 9.51
C GLU A 85 -15.98 5.26 8.83
N PHE A 86 -15.86 5.20 7.50
CA PHE A 86 -15.84 3.93 6.77
C PHE A 86 -14.60 3.09 7.12
N TYR A 87 -13.43 3.72 7.17
CA TYR A 87 -12.19 3.01 7.56
C TYR A 87 -12.25 2.47 8.99
N LYS A 88 -12.88 3.18 9.93
CA LYS A 88 -13.09 2.70 11.31
C LYS A 88 -13.94 1.44 11.42
N LEU A 89 -14.68 1.08 10.38
CA LEU A 89 -15.48 -0.15 10.39
C LEU A 89 -14.61 -1.41 10.39
N PHE A 90 -13.44 -1.37 9.78
CA PHE A 90 -12.60 -2.56 9.57
C PHE A 90 -11.13 -2.41 9.98
N LEU A 91 -10.60 -1.20 10.12
CA LEU A 91 -9.27 -0.99 10.65
C LEU A 91 -9.22 -1.16 12.18
N ASP A 92 -8.03 -1.47 12.71
CA ASP A 92 -7.84 -1.53 14.15
C ASP A 92 -8.05 -0.16 14.81
N PRO A 93 -8.73 -0.09 15.94
CA PRO A 93 -9.08 1.19 16.59
C PRO A 93 -7.88 1.87 17.27
N LYS A 94 -6.77 1.16 17.49
CA LYS A 94 -5.58 1.70 18.17
C LYS A 94 -4.72 2.51 17.22
N PHE A 95 -4.46 1.98 16.03
CA PHE A 95 -3.54 2.58 15.07
C PHE A 95 -4.23 3.08 13.80
N MET A 96 -5.38 2.50 13.43
CA MET A 96 -5.98 2.70 12.11
C MET A 96 -5.00 2.43 10.97
N PHE A 97 -4.15 1.44 11.09
CA PHE A 97 -3.21 1.08 10.03
C PHE A 97 -3.93 0.42 8.85
N TYR A 98 -3.87 1.06 7.69
CA TYR A 98 -4.30 0.47 6.43
C TYR A 98 -3.10 -0.17 5.71
N SER A 99 -2.46 -1.12 6.42
CA SER A 99 -1.27 -1.83 5.95
C SER A 99 -1.17 -3.21 6.60
N CYS A 100 -0.40 -4.12 6.00
CA CYS A 100 -0.20 -5.49 6.48
C CYS A 100 0.19 -5.52 7.96
N ALA A 101 -0.44 -6.38 8.72
CA ALA A 101 -0.13 -6.67 10.11
C ALA A 101 0.80 -7.90 10.23
N ASP A 102 1.49 -8.04 11.36
CA ASP A 102 2.38 -9.18 11.63
C ASP A 102 1.67 -10.22 12.52
N HIS A 103 1.10 -11.25 11.88
CA HIS A 103 0.54 -12.42 12.56
C HIS A 103 1.67 -13.42 12.81
N ILE A 104 2.24 -13.41 14.02
CA ILE A 104 3.43 -14.20 14.39
C ILE A 104 3.01 -15.60 14.86
N ARG A 105 1.97 -15.68 15.69
CA ARG A 105 1.42 -16.96 16.21
C ARG A 105 0.34 -17.53 15.29
N GLY A 106 -0.34 -16.66 14.52
CA GLY A 106 -1.43 -17.03 13.64
C GLY A 106 -2.84 -16.87 14.23
N ASP A 107 -2.94 -16.58 15.52
CA ASP A 107 -4.20 -16.39 16.27
C ASP A 107 -4.41 -14.96 16.80
N GLU A 108 -3.54 -14.03 16.38
CA GLU A 108 -3.60 -12.65 16.83
C GLU A 108 -4.88 -11.96 16.37
N THR A 109 -5.44 -11.16 17.26
CA THR A 109 -6.37 -10.09 16.89
C THR A 109 -5.67 -9.08 15.99
N LEU A 110 -6.43 -8.33 15.20
CA LEU A 110 -5.87 -7.28 14.34
C LEU A 110 -5.03 -6.27 15.12
N ILE A 111 -5.47 -5.89 16.33
CA ILE A 111 -4.74 -4.95 17.21
C ILE A 111 -3.38 -5.52 17.63
N GLU A 112 -3.33 -6.79 18.05
CA GLU A 112 -2.08 -7.46 18.42
C GLU A 112 -1.13 -7.56 17.24
N ALA A 113 -1.62 -8.02 16.09
CA ALA A 113 -0.83 -8.13 14.87
C ALA A 113 -0.31 -6.78 14.38
N GLN A 114 -1.11 -5.71 14.46
CA GLN A 114 -0.66 -4.36 14.13
C GLN A 114 0.34 -3.82 15.16
N THR A 115 0.19 -4.18 16.43
CA THR A 115 1.18 -3.84 17.47
C THR A 115 2.52 -4.56 17.21
N ASN A 116 2.50 -5.85 16.83
CA ASN A 116 3.69 -6.60 16.45
C ASN A 116 4.42 -5.92 15.29
N LYS A 117 3.69 -5.52 14.24
CA LYS A 117 4.25 -4.79 13.11
C LYS A 117 4.90 -3.46 13.54
N ALA A 118 4.18 -2.65 14.33
CA ALA A 118 4.68 -1.36 14.78
C ALA A 118 5.98 -1.51 15.58
N ASN A 119 6.01 -2.49 16.51
CA ASN A 119 7.20 -2.80 17.31
C ASN A 119 8.37 -3.30 16.46
N HIS A 120 8.10 -4.13 15.45
CA HIS A 120 9.16 -4.61 14.55
C HIS A 120 9.76 -3.46 13.73
N ILE A 121 8.91 -2.59 13.16
CA ILE A 121 9.37 -1.39 12.43
C ILE A 121 10.17 -0.49 13.36
N LEU A 122 9.69 -0.26 14.58
CA LEU A 122 10.37 0.53 15.61
C LEU A 122 11.76 -0.04 15.95
N GLY A 123 11.86 -1.36 16.13
CA GLY A 123 13.13 -2.04 16.38
C GLY A 123 14.15 -1.89 15.24
N LEU A 124 13.69 -1.94 13.97
CA LEU A 124 14.55 -1.71 12.80
C LEU A 124 14.97 -0.25 12.68
N LEU A 125 14.05 0.68 12.96
CA LEU A 125 14.29 2.12 12.93
C LEU A 125 15.26 2.53 14.04
N ASP A 126 15.13 1.93 15.24
CA ASP A 126 15.93 2.20 16.44
C ASP A 126 16.06 3.71 16.74
N PRO A 127 14.91 4.41 16.90
CA PRO A 127 14.90 5.85 17.09
C PRO A 127 15.36 6.24 18.50
N LYS A 128 16.02 7.40 18.62
CA LYS A 128 16.48 7.93 19.91
C LYS A 128 15.83 9.29 20.19
N PRO A 129 15.70 9.68 21.48
CA PRO A 129 15.28 11.03 21.84
C PRO A 129 16.19 12.09 21.19
N GLY A 130 15.61 13.18 20.71
CA GLY A 130 16.32 14.29 20.04
C GLY A 130 16.60 14.07 18.56
N GLU A 131 16.36 12.89 18.00
CA GLU A 131 16.57 12.62 16.58
C GLU A 131 15.52 13.30 15.69
N LYS A 132 15.93 13.68 14.47
CA LYS A 132 15.06 14.17 13.40
C LYS A 132 14.56 12.97 12.59
N ILE A 133 13.25 12.77 12.59
CA ILE A 133 12.62 11.56 12.04
C ILE A 133 11.48 11.94 11.08
N ALA A 134 11.50 11.40 9.87
CA ALA A 134 10.44 11.65 8.89
C ALA A 134 9.70 10.37 8.48
N GLU A 135 8.36 10.45 8.43
CA GLU A 135 7.48 9.42 7.87
C GLU A 135 6.98 9.83 6.48
N LEU A 136 7.34 9.06 5.46
CA LEU A 136 6.91 9.27 4.08
C LEU A 136 5.59 8.53 3.83
N GLY A 137 4.49 9.29 3.77
CA GLY A 137 3.12 8.75 3.73
C GLY A 137 2.62 8.37 5.13
N CYS A 138 2.40 9.36 6.00
CA CYS A 138 2.14 9.14 7.42
C CYS A 138 0.71 8.69 7.77
N GLY A 139 -0.21 8.57 6.78
CA GLY A 139 -1.58 8.19 7.05
C GLY A 139 -2.22 9.05 8.15
N TRP A 140 -2.74 8.41 9.19
CA TRP A 140 -3.31 9.08 10.38
C TRP A 140 -2.28 9.32 11.51
N ALA A 141 -0.98 9.34 11.19
CA ALA A 141 0.16 9.55 12.11
C ALA A 141 0.34 8.46 13.20
N SER A 142 -0.16 7.27 12.97
CA SER A 142 -0.14 6.21 13.99
C SER A 142 1.27 5.72 14.29
N MET A 143 2.12 5.63 13.28
CA MET A 143 3.51 5.25 13.51
C MET A 143 4.32 6.42 14.12
N LEU A 144 4.05 7.68 13.75
CA LEU A 144 4.63 8.86 14.44
C LEU A 144 4.32 8.85 15.93
N ARG A 145 3.06 8.56 16.30
CA ARG A 145 2.64 8.41 17.71
C ARG A 145 3.37 7.29 18.41
N HIS A 146 3.56 6.16 17.74
CA HIS A 146 4.26 5.01 18.30
C HIS A 146 5.76 5.31 18.52
N VAL A 147 6.38 6.05 17.61
CA VAL A 147 7.77 6.56 17.78
C VAL A 147 7.84 7.54 18.95
N GLU A 148 6.92 8.51 19.07
CA GLU A 148 6.86 9.42 20.19
C GLU A 148 6.72 8.70 21.54
N GLN A 149 5.82 7.72 21.61
CA GLN A 149 5.63 6.92 22.84
C GLN A 149 6.90 6.18 23.26
N HIS A 150 7.69 5.75 22.29
CA HIS A 150 8.97 5.07 22.56
C HIS A 150 10.09 6.01 22.97
N THR A 151 10.21 7.15 22.28
CA THR A 151 11.31 8.10 22.49
C THR A 151 11.04 9.13 23.57
N GLY A 152 9.77 9.35 23.91
CA GLY A 152 9.34 10.46 24.76
C GLY A 152 9.49 11.84 24.12
N ASP A 153 9.80 11.91 22.80
CA ASP A 153 10.11 13.17 22.11
C ASP A 153 9.32 13.29 20.80
N ARG A 154 8.64 14.42 20.67
CA ARG A 154 7.86 14.80 19.50
C ARG A 154 8.56 15.82 18.59
N ALA A 155 9.46 16.62 19.15
CA ALA A 155 9.97 17.83 18.51
C ALA A 155 10.73 17.58 17.19
N GLY A 156 11.26 16.35 17.03
CA GLY A 156 11.98 15.92 15.83
C GLY A 156 11.11 15.21 14.77
N LEU A 157 9.82 14.97 15.06
CA LEU A 157 8.96 14.16 14.20
C LEU A 157 8.24 15.00 13.15
N GLU A 158 8.24 14.55 11.90
CA GLU A 158 7.39 15.10 10.85
C GLU A 158 6.86 14.02 9.91
N GLY A 159 5.69 14.26 9.33
CA GLY A 159 5.04 13.37 8.39
C GLY A 159 4.75 14.03 7.04
N PHE A 160 4.59 13.22 6.01
CA PHE A 160 4.17 13.63 4.67
C PHE A 160 2.87 12.90 4.31
N THR A 161 1.91 13.60 3.75
CA THR A 161 0.68 13.00 3.20
C THR A 161 0.15 13.82 2.03
N LEU A 162 -0.58 13.17 1.11
CA LEU A 162 -1.34 13.82 0.05
C LEU A 162 -2.81 14.05 0.41
N SER A 163 -3.29 13.41 1.48
CA SER A 163 -4.70 13.51 1.89
C SER A 163 -4.92 14.72 2.81
N LYS A 164 -5.78 15.64 2.36
CA LYS A 164 -6.23 16.78 3.17
C LYS A 164 -6.97 16.33 4.43
N GLU A 165 -7.78 15.26 4.32
CA GLU A 165 -8.53 14.67 5.43
C GLU A 165 -7.60 14.13 6.50
N GLN A 166 -6.53 13.40 6.11
CA GLN A 166 -5.53 12.92 7.06
C GLN A 166 -4.78 14.07 7.72
N ALA A 167 -4.35 15.06 6.95
CA ALA A 167 -3.64 16.22 7.49
C ALA A 167 -4.50 17.03 8.49
N ALA A 168 -5.79 17.24 8.18
CA ALA A 168 -6.75 17.89 9.08
C ALA A 168 -6.93 17.06 10.35
N TYR A 169 -7.18 15.76 10.23
CA TYR A 169 -7.33 14.85 11.36
C TYR A 169 -6.12 14.86 12.29
N ILE A 170 -4.90 14.83 11.73
CA ILE A 170 -3.66 14.85 12.53
C ILE A 170 -3.53 16.18 13.28
N LYS A 171 -3.82 17.29 12.61
CA LYS A 171 -3.76 18.62 13.22
C LYS A 171 -4.74 18.76 14.40
N GLU A 172 -5.97 18.29 14.21
CA GLU A 172 -7.04 18.40 15.23
C GLU A 172 -6.80 17.48 16.43
N ASN A 173 -6.32 16.26 16.20
CA ASN A 173 -6.25 15.24 17.26
C ASN A 173 -4.86 15.13 17.92
N PHE A 174 -3.78 15.48 17.21
CA PHE A 174 -2.42 15.18 17.67
C PHE A 174 -1.46 16.37 17.59
N GLY A 175 -1.61 17.26 16.60
CA GLY A 175 -0.75 18.43 16.43
C GLY A 175 0.69 18.12 15.94
N TYR A 176 0.92 16.99 15.26
CA TYR A 176 2.21 16.72 14.62
C TYR A 176 2.46 17.69 13.47
N LYS A 177 3.74 17.94 13.19
CA LYS A 177 4.17 18.63 12.00
C LYS A 177 3.91 17.72 10.79
N VAL A 178 2.98 18.10 9.93
CA VAL A 178 2.65 17.36 8.71
C VAL A 178 2.76 18.28 7.50
N ARG A 179 3.45 17.81 6.46
CA ARG A 179 3.53 18.45 5.15
C ARG A 179 2.48 17.83 4.24
N LEU A 180 1.52 18.62 3.79
CA LEU A 180 0.55 18.22 2.76
C LEU A 180 1.24 18.34 1.40
N GLU A 181 2.06 17.36 1.07
CA GLU A 181 2.98 17.41 -0.07
C GLU A 181 3.32 16.00 -0.55
N ASN A 182 3.51 15.85 -1.87
CA ASN A 182 4.04 14.63 -2.45
C ASN A 182 5.49 14.43 -2.04
N PHE A 183 5.76 13.43 -1.23
CA PHE A 183 7.11 13.15 -0.73
C PHE A 183 8.12 12.81 -1.84
N VAL A 184 7.68 12.40 -3.04
CA VAL A 184 8.57 12.20 -4.21
C VAL A 184 9.07 13.53 -4.76
N GLU A 185 8.22 14.56 -4.76
CA GLU A 185 8.52 15.90 -5.27
C GLU A 185 9.16 16.78 -4.22
N ALA A 186 8.90 16.49 -2.94
CA ALA A 186 9.37 17.28 -1.80
C ALA A 186 10.89 17.50 -1.84
N GLU A 187 11.28 18.68 -1.34
CA GLU A 187 12.68 18.99 -1.09
C GLU A 187 13.04 18.68 0.36
N TYR A 188 14.18 18.03 0.54
CA TYR A 188 14.71 17.61 1.84
C TYR A 188 16.02 18.33 2.14
N PRO A 189 16.21 18.81 3.39
CA PRO A 189 17.53 19.33 3.81
C PRO A 189 18.56 18.20 3.77
N LYS A 190 19.76 18.51 3.26
CA LYS A 190 20.85 17.53 3.18
C LYS A 190 21.35 17.15 4.58
N GLU A 191 21.56 15.86 4.82
CA GLU A 191 22.09 15.30 6.07
C GLU A 191 21.37 15.81 7.32
N TYR A 192 20.06 15.88 7.25
CA TYR A 192 19.23 16.44 8.31
C TYR A 192 18.56 15.38 9.17
N TYR A 193 18.06 14.29 8.55
CA TYR A 193 17.32 13.25 9.26
C TYR A 193 18.25 12.17 9.80
N ASP A 194 18.01 11.77 11.04
CA ASP A 194 18.65 10.61 11.64
C ASP A 194 17.97 9.32 11.18
N ARG A 195 16.64 9.36 11.05
CA ARG A 195 15.82 8.24 10.62
C ARG A 195 14.76 8.71 9.62
N MET A 196 14.48 7.85 8.65
CA MET A 196 13.31 8.01 7.77
C MET A 196 12.61 6.66 7.64
N TYR A 197 11.31 6.67 7.39
CA TYR A 197 10.58 5.43 7.13
C TYR A 197 9.35 5.67 6.27
N SER A 198 8.84 4.57 5.67
CA SER A 198 7.62 4.56 4.87
C SER A 198 6.87 3.25 5.12
N VAL A 199 5.60 3.34 5.49
CA VAL A 199 4.73 2.20 5.77
C VAL A 199 3.54 2.22 4.83
N ALA A 200 3.50 1.29 3.87
CA ALA A 200 2.43 1.14 2.88
C ALA A 200 2.13 2.41 2.07
N ALA A 201 3.16 3.20 1.77
CA ALA A 201 3.04 4.36 0.90
C ALA A 201 4.01 4.28 -0.30
N TRP A 202 5.06 3.47 -0.20
CA TRP A 202 6.03 3.29 -1.28
C TRP A 202 5.46 2.58 -2.51
N GLU A 203 4.40 1.80 -2.34
CA GLU A 203 3.62 1.20 -3.42
C GLU A 203 3.13 2.22 -4.44
N ALA A 204 2.86 3.43 -3.99
CA ALA A 204 2.37 4.52 -4.80
C ALA A 204 3.39 5.11 -5.77
N ILE A 205 4.68 4.83 -5.55
CA ILE A 205 5.77 5.36 -6.38
C ILE A 205 5.85 4.58 -7.68
N ARG A 206 5.88 5.31 -8.79
CA ARG A 206 6.12 4.69 -10.10
C ARG A 206 7.55 4.17 -10.19
N PRO A 207 7.80 3.00 -10.82
CA PRO A 207 9.14 2.42 -10.89
C PRO A 207 10.23 3.37 -11.39
N GLN A 208 9.92 4.28 -12.32
CA GLN A 208 10.86 5.26 -12.84
C GLN A 208 11.21 6.38 -11.84
N GLU A 209 10.42 6.58 -10.79
CA GLU A 209 10.64 7.58 -9.74
C GLU A 209 11.52 7.05 -8.59
N ASN A 210 11.60 5.70 -8.43
CA ASN A 210 12.38 5.08 -7.37
C ASN A 210 13.84 5.59 -7.30
N PRO A 211 14.62 5.66 -8.40
CA PRO A 211 15.99 6.14 -8.32
C PRO A 211 16.08 7.60 -7.81
N ILE A 212 15.09 8.43 -8.17
CA ILE A 212 15.06 9.85 -7.81
C ILE A 212 14.79 9.99 -6.31
N ILE A 213 13.72 9.37 -5.81
CA ILE A 213 13.36 9.49 -4.39
C ILE A 213 14.36 8.78 -3.48
N LEU A 214 14.91 7.63 -3.89
CA LEU A 214 15.95 6.95 -3.12
C LEU A 214 17.20 7.82 -2.97
N LYS A 215 17.60 8.54 -4.02
CA LYS A 215 18.70 9.48 -3.95
C LYS A 215 18.40 10.65 -3.01
N LYS A 216 17.19 11.24 -3.10
CA LYS A 216 16.75 12.31 -2.20
C LYS A 216 16.76 11.85 -0.72
N VAL A 217 16.23 10.66 -0.43
CA VAL A 217 16.24 10.09 0.93
C VAL A 217 17.66 9.83 1.41
N TYR A 218 18.53 9.28 0.54
CA TYR A 218 19.95 9.07 0.89
C TYR A 218 20.66 10.36 1.24
N ASP A 219 20.47 11.42 0.44
CA ASP A 219 21.10 12.72 0.67
C ASP A 219 20.54 13.40 1.93
N ALA A 220 19.25 13.23 2.22
CA ALA A 220 18.61 13.79 3.40
C ALA A 220 19.00 13.12 4.71
N LEU A 221 19.38 11.83 4.66
CA LEU A 221 19.86 11.11 5.84
C LEU A 221 21.27 11.53 6.22
N LYS A 222 21.50 11.67 7.52
CA LYS A 222 22.86 11.80 8.09
C LYS A 222 23.68 10.53 7.84
N PRO A 223 25.02 10.60 7.81
CA PRO A 223 25.86 9.42 7.84
C PRO A 223 25.50 8.52 9.03
N GLY A 224 25.34 7.21 8.78
CA GLY A 224 24.86 6.24 9.78
C GLY A 224 23.34 6.18 9.93
N GLY A 225 22.60 7.08 9.30
CA GLY A 225 21.14 7.12 9.32
C GLY A 225 20.48 5.89 8.70
N ARG A 226 19.23 5.62 9.09
CA ARG A 226 18.47 4.46 8.63
C ARG A 226 17.20 4.88 7.88
N PHE A 227 16.85 4.10 6.85
CA PHE A 227 15.56 4.16 6.17
C PHE A 227 14.85 2.82 6.25
N VAL A 228 13.71 2.78 6.92
CA VAL A 228 12.89 1.56 7.05
C VAL A 228 11.69 1.65 6.12
N MET A 229 11.47 0.60 5.36
CA MET A 229 10.39 0.52 4.38
C MET A 229 9.55 -0.74 4.62
N HIS A 230 8.22 -0.61 4.51
CA HIS A 230 7.27 -1.71 4.61
C HIS A 230 6.24 -1.57 3.51
N PHE A 231 6.34 -2.38 2.46
CA PHE A 231 5.49 -2.30 1.27
C PHE A 231 5.60 -3.58 0.42
N PHE A 232 4.70 -3.77 -0.53
CA PHE A 232 4.74 -4.96 -1.38
C PHE A 232 5.44 -4.71 -2.71
N CYS A 233 6.13 -5.76 -3.19
CA CYS A 233 6.84 -5.78 -4.47
C CYS A 233 6.40 -6.98 -5.32
N ARG A 234 6.62 -6.88 -6.64
CA ARG A 234 6.62 -8.04 -7.55
C ARG A 234 7.94 -8.81 -7.36
N LEU A 235 7.89 -10.15 -7.45
CA LEU A 235 9.10 -10.97 -7.41
C LEU A 235 9.86 -11.00 -8.74
N THR A 236 9.24 -10.57 -9.84
CA THR A 236 9.84 -10.63 -11.18
C THR A 236 9.75 -9.28 -11.88
N PRO A 237 10.66 -9.00 -12.85
CA PRO A 237 10.58 -7.81 -13.70
C PRO A 237 9.37 -7.85 -14.67
N LYS A 238 8.79 -9.02 -14.93
CA LYS A 238 7.62 -9.15 -15.83
C LYS A 238 6.38 -8.56 -15.15
N LEU A 239 5.55 -7.88 -15.93
CA LEU A 239 4.26 -7.38 -15.47
C LEU A 239 3.23 -8.52 -15.50
N PRO A 240 2.71 -8.97 -14.34
CA PRO A 240 1.69 -10.01 -14.29
C PRO A 240 0.34 -9.49 -14.80
N ALA A 241 -0.57 -10.38 -15.19
CA ALA A 241 -1.91 -9.99 -15.62
C ALA A 241 -2.73 -9.28 -14.51
N ALA A 242 -2.50 -9.66 -13.26
CA ALA A 242 -3.12 -9.04 -12.11
C ALA A 242 -2.90 -7.52 -12.02
N ILE A 243 -1.85 -6.97 -12.68
CA ILE A 243 -1.63 -5.53 -12.76
C ILE A 243 -2.78 -4.80 -13.47
N MET A 244 -3.49 -5.45 -14.38
CA MET A 244 -4.66 -4.86 -15.02
C MET A 244 -5.85 -4.80 -14.04
N VAL A 245 -5.97 -5.80 -13.17
CA VAL A 245 -6.99 -5.81 -12.11
C VAL A 245 -6.73 -4.73 -11.08
N SER A 246 -5.47 -4.50 -10.70
CA SER A 246 -5.12 -3.45 -9.73
C SER A 246 -5.53 -2.04 -10.21
N GLN A 247 -5.63 -1.83 -11.53
CA GLN A 247 -6.09 -0.55 -12.10
C GLN A 247 -7.57 -0.24 -11.79
N LEU A 248 -8.35 -1.22 -11.31
CA LEU A 248 -9.73 -0.98 -10.83
C LEU A 248 -9.74 -0.21 -9.49
N PHE A 249 -8.67 -0.35 -8.71
CA PHE A 249 -8.58 0.16 -7.35
C PHE A 249 -7.58 1.30 -7.24
N PHE A 250 -6.45 1.16 -7.93
CA PHE A 250 -5.34 2.11 -7.94
C PHE A 250 -4.91 2.39 -9.39
N PRO A 251 -5.63 3.27 -10.09
CA PRO A 251 -5.26 3.65 -11.46
C PRO A 251 -3.83 4.19 -11.52
N GLY A 252 -3.06 3.73 -12.49
CA GLY A 252 -1.66 4.14 -12.67
C GLY A 252 -0.64 3.42 -11.79
N HIS A 253 -1.07 2.65 -10.80
CA HIS A 253 -0.20 1.93 -9.90
C HIS A 253 0.49 0.74 -10.59
N VAL A 254 1.81 0.66 -10.46
CA VAL A 254 2.65 -0.45 -10.92
C VAL A 254 3.63 -0.79 -9.80
N PRO A 255 3.45 -1.92 -9.08
CA PRO A 255 4.35 -2.29 -7.99
C PRO A 255 5.79 -2.42 -8.47
N ALA A 256 6.74 -1.99 -7.65
CA ALA A 256 8.16 -2.16 -7.92
C ALA A 256 8.54 -3.65 -8.06
N SER A 257 9.57 -3.94 -8.81
CA SER A 257 10.18 -5.27 -8.91
C SER A 257 11.25 -5.42 -7.84
N TYR A 258 11.15 -6.43 -6.97
CA TYR A 258 12.12 -6.68 -5.91
C TYR A 258 13.59 -6.71 -6.40
N PRO A 259 13.96 -7.49 -7.45
CA PRO A 259 15.35 -7.53 -7.90
C PRO A 259 15.84 -6.22 -8.55
N GLU A 260 14.93 -5.42 -9.14
CA GLU A 260 15.28 -4.10 -9.67
C GLU A 260 15.50 -3.11 -8.53
N LEU A 261 14.60 -3.13 -7.54
CA LEU A 261 14.65 -2.24 -6.38
C LEU A 261 15.91 -2.45 -5.52
N CYS A 262 16.33 -3.72 -5.30
CA CYS A 262 17.58 -3.99 -4.58
C CYS A 262 18.80 -3.34 -5.27
N LYS A 263 18.85 -3.39 -6.61
CA LYS A 263 19.91 -2.71 -7.38
C LYS A 263 19.83 -1.18 -7.24
N GLU A 264 18.61 -0.63 -7.16
CA GLU A 264 18.42 0.81 -6.97
C GLU A 264 18.84 1.26 -5.57
N PHE A 265 18.62 0.45 -4.53
CA PHE A 265 19.14 0.72 -3.18
C PHE A 265 20.67 0.82 -3.17
N GLU A 266 21.35 -0.15 -3.79
CA GLU A 266 22.82 -0.15 -3.90
C GLU A 266 23.34 1.05 -4.72
N ARG A 267 22.69 1.35 -5.86
CA ARG A 267 23.05 2.50 -6.70
C ARG A 267 22.88 3.84 -5.98
N ALA A 268 21.88 3.96 -5.12
CA ALA A 268 21.66 5.13 -4.30
C ALA A 268 22.72 5.27 -3.18
N GLY A 269 23.50 4.21 -2.90
CA GLY A 269 24.56 4.17 -1.88
C GLY A 269 24.14 3.49 -0.57
N PHE A 270 22.93 2.95 -0.47
CA PHE A 270 22.47 2.25 0.73
C PHE A 270 23.10 0.87 0.88
N ARG A 271 23.27 0.44 2.15
CA ARG A 271 23.48 -0.95 2.52
C ARG A 271 22.15 -1.52 3.04
N ILE A 272 21.72 -2.66 2.51
CA ILE A 272 20.58 -3.40 3.03
C ILE A 272 21.06 -4.14 4.28
N THR A 273 20.52 -3.78 5.45
CA THR A 273 20.88 -4.38 6.74
C THR A 273 19.84 -5.37 7.24
N HIS A 274 18.62 -5.28 6.71
CA HIS A 274 17.53 -6.22 7.00
C HIS A 274 16.60 -6.34 5.81
N THR A 275 16.11 -7.56 5.58
CA THR A 275 15.02 -7.87 4.66
C THR A 275 14.19 -9.00 5.24
N SER A 276 12.88 -8.82 5.31
CA SER A 276 11.92 -9.86 5.70
C SER A 276 10.68 -9.84 4.82
N CYS A 277 10.02 -11.00 4.70
CA CYS A 277 8.75 -11.16 3.99
C CYS A 277 7.63 -11.36 5.00
N HIS A 278 6.45 -10.82 4.70
CA HIS A 278 5.29 -10.88 5.57
C HIS A 278 4.06 -11.33 4.80
N ASP A 279 3.16 -12.06 5.47
CA ASP A 279 1.93 -12.57 4.89
C ASP A 279 0.78 -11.57 5.08
N TYR A 280 0.25 -11.05 3.98
CA TYR A 280 -0.84 -10.08 4.01
C TYR A 280 -2.24 -10.72 4.08
N ARG A 281 -2.34 -12.04 3.80
CA ARG A 281 -3.63 -12.71 3.60
C ARG A 281 -4.53 -12.64 4.82
N THR A 282 -4.00 -12.93 6.01
CA THR A 282 -4.77 -12.88 7.27
C THR A 282 -5.31 -11.48 7.55
N THR A 283 -4.50 -10.44 7.36
CA THR A 283 -4.94 -9.05 7.52
C THR A 283 -6.08 -8.69 6.58
N LEU A 284 -5.96 -9.07 5.29
CA LEU A 284 -6.99 -8.81 4.28
C LEU A 284 -8.30 -9.54 4.59
N ARG A 285 -8.22 -10.78 5.11
CA ARG A 285 -9.40 -11.52 5.52
C ARG A 285 -10.05 -10.89 6.76
N GLN A 286 -9.29 -10.50 7.77
CA GLN A 286 -9.82 -9.81 8.95
C GLN A 286 -10.50 -8.49 8.59
N TRP A 287 -9.95 -7.69 7.66
CA TRP A 287 -10.62 -6.46 7.19
C TRP A 287 -11.91 -6.77 6.44
N PHE A 288 -11.89 -7.77 5.58
CA PHE A 288 -13.09 -8.21 4.86
C PHE A 288 -14.18 -8.61 5.84
N ASP A 289 -13.89 -9.49 6.81
CA ASP A 289 -14.85 -9.99 7.78
C ASP A 289 -15.42 -8.86 8.66
N ALA A 290 -14.57 -7.94 9.11
CA ALA A 290 -14.99 -6.79 9.91
C ALA A 290 -15.90 -5.83 9.13
N MET A 291 -15.61 -5.57 7.85
CA MET A 291 -16.46 -4.74 6.99
C MET A 291 -17.80 -5.43 6.70
N VAL A 292 -17.80 -6.72 6.40
CA VAL A 292 -19.01 -7.51 6.11
C VAL A 292 -19.92 -7.57 7.34
N ALA A 293 -19.35 -7.74 8.53
CA ALA A 293 -20.11 -7.72 9.80
C ALA A 293 -20.87 -6.41 10.04
N LYS A 294 -20.45 -5.32 9.40
CA LYS A 294 -21.06 -3.99 9.48
C LYS A 294 -21.61 -3.51 8.12
N LYS A 295 -22.08 -4.45 7.30
CA LYS A 295 -22.52 -4.22 5.91
C LYS A 295 -23.50 -3.05 5.75
N GLU A 296 -24.54 -3.00 6.55
CA GLU A 296 -25.59 -1.97 6.43
C GLU A 296 -25.02 -0.58 6.71
N GLU A 297 -24.17 -0.46 7.73
CA GLU A 297 -23.49 0.77 8.06
C GLU A 297 -22.49 1.17 6.96
N ALA A 298 -21.73 0.23 6.45
CA ALA A 298 -20.81 0.44 5.35
C ALA A 298 -21.52 0.99 4.11
N ILE A 299 -22.65 0.34 3.70
CA ILE A 299 -23.44 0.80 2.56
C ILE A 299 -24.07 2.17 2.81
N ARG A 300 -24.51 2.46 4.04
CA ARG A 300 -25.03 3.79 4.41
C ARG A 300 -23.98 4.88 4.27
N LEU A 301 -22.73 4.60 4.63
CA LEU A 301 -21.62 5.56 4.59
C LEU A 301 -21.11 5.83 3.17
N VAL A 302 -20.98 4.79 2.35
CA VAL A 302 -20.26 4.91 1.06
C VAL A 302 -21.06 4.49 -0.16
N GLY A 303 -22.28 4.01 0.00
CA GLY A 303 -23.12 3.49 -1.06
C GLY A 303 -22.73 2.10 -1.56
N ILE A 304 -23.65 1.49 -2.34
CA ILE A 304 -23.53 0.10 -2.81
C ILE A 304 -22.30 -0.10 -3.71
N GLU A 305 -22.04 0.81 -4.64
CA GLU A 305 -20.93 0.67 -5.59
C GLU A 305 -19.56 0.65 -4.87
N THR A 306 -19.34 1.55 -3.93
CA THR A 306 -18.10 1.59 -3.14
C THR A 306 -18.01 0.36 -2.23
N TYR A 307 -19.10 -0.04 -1.58
CA TYR A 307 -19.12 -1.28 -0.80
C TYR A 307 -18.73 -2.49 -1.65
N ASN A 308 -19.36 -2.67 -2.80
CA ASN A 308 -19.01 -3.76 -3.74
C ASN A 308 -17.54 -3.68 -4.19
N ARG A 309 -17.02 -2.48 -4.40
CA ARG A 309 -15.62 -2.25 -4.74
C ARG A 309 -14.69 -2.79 -3.66
N TYR A 310 -14.98 -2.56 -2.39
CA TYR A 310 -14.17 -3.07 -1.28
C TYR A 310 -14.31 -4.58 -1.07
N VAL A 311 -15.50 -5.16 -1.27
CA VAL A 311 -15.70 -6.63 -1.30
C VAL A 311 -14.79 -7.26 -2.35
N VAL A 312 -14.80 -6.73 -3.57
CA VAL A 312 -13.96 -7.24 -4.68
C VAL A 312 -12.48 -6.95 -4.42
N PHE A 313 -12.16 -5.78 -3.87
CA PHE A 313 -10.79 -5.36 -3.58
C PHE A 313 -10.10 -6.29 -2.58
N PHE A 314 -10.71 -6.58 -1.44
CA PHE A 314 -10.11 -7.46 -0.43
C PHE A 314 -9.92 -8.89 -0.97
N ALA A 315 -10.90 -9.44 -1.68
CA ALA A 315 -10.78 -10.76 -2.29
C ALA A 315 -9.70 -10.81 -3.38
N ALA A 316 -9.64 -9.80 -4.27
CA ALA A 316 -8.64 -9.73 -5.32
C ALA A 316 -7.23 -9.51 -4.77
N SER A 317 -7.09 -8.71 -3.71
CA SER A 317 -5.82 -8.48 -3.01
C SER A 317 -5.36 -9.74 -2.30
N TYR A 318 -6.27 -10.44 -1.61
CA TYR A 318 -5.95 -11.75 -1.02
C TYR A 318 -5.39 -12.71 -2.08
N LYS A 319 -6.09 -12.86 -3.21
CA LYS A 319 -5.64 -13.71 -4.33
C LYS A 319 -4.30 -13.29 -4.90
N TYR A 320 -4.03 -11.99 -4.97
CA TYR A 320 -2.75 -11.46 -5.45
C TYR A 320 -1.57 -11.90 -4.59
N PHE A 321 -1.72 -11.92 -3.27
CA PHE A 321 -0.70 -12.40 -2.33
C PHE A 321 -0.66 -13.92 -2.24
N ASP A 322 -1.80 -14.59 -2.30
CA ASP A 322 -1.91 -16.05 -2.29
C ASP A 322 -1.22 -16.69 -3.52
N ASP A 323 -1.41 -16.12 -4.69
CA ASP A 323 -0.72 -16.52 -5.93
C ASP A 323 0.77 -16.10 -5.96
N ARG A 324 1.26 -15.45 -4.90
CA ARG A 324 2.63 -14.87 -4.83
C ARG A 324 2.96 -13.95 -6.01
N THR A 325 1.96 -13.29 -6.57
CA THR A 325 2.15 -12.26 -7.60
C THR A 325 2.84 -11.03 -7.02
N GLY A 326 2.48 -10.68 -5.80
CA GLY A 326 3.20 -9.75 -4.94
C GLY A 326 3.56 -10.39 -3.61
N VAL A 327 4.59 -9.87 -2.98
CA VAL A 327 5.03 -10.24 -1.64
C VAL A 327 5.30 -8.97 -0.87
N LEU A 328 4.83 -8.93 0.37
CA LEU A 328 5.13 -7.81 1.25
C LEU A 328 6.52 -7.97 1.83
N PHE A 329 7.31 -6.94 1.69
CA PHE A 329 8.66 -6.86 2.21
C PHE A 329 8.78 -5.77 3.27
N ARG A 330 9.72 -6.00 4.19
CA ARG A 330 10.23 -4.97 5.09
C ARG A 330 11.74 -4.91 4.90
N PHE A 331 12.23 -3.69 4.63
CA PHE A 331 13.64 -3.41 4.46
C PHE A 331 14.13 -2.45 5.55
N CYS A 332 15.36 -2.65 6.00
CA CYS A 332 16.12 -1.62 6.69
C CYS A 332 17.36 -1.30 5.84
N LEU A 333 17.41 -0.06 5.38
CA LEU A 333 18.52 0.48 4.59
C LEU A 333 19.34 1.41 5.47
N LYS A 334 20.67 1.35 5.37
CA LYS A 334 21.57 2.20 6.14
C LYS A 334 22.45 3.04 5.21
N LYS A 335 22.53 4.34 5.45
CA LYS A 335 23.57 5.18 4.88
C LYS A 335 24.89 4.88 5.60
N PRO A 336 25.95 4.47 4.90
CA PRO A 336 27.23 4.21 5.55
C PRO A 336 27.73 5.45 6.32
N PRO A 337 28.43 5.30 7.45
CA PRO A 337 29.13 6.41 8.07
C PRO A 337 30.24 6.91 7.13
N ILE A 338 30.61 8.17 7.29
CA ILE A 338 31.84 8.69 6.65
C ILE A 338 33.01 8.04 7.36
N VAL A 339 33.85 7.33 6.62
CA VAL A 339 35.08 6.70 7.12
C VAL A 339 36.19 7.74 7.14
#